data_4a05dc98537ec6de75d9c31c58d4f724
#
_entry.id   4a05dc98537ec6de75d9c31c58d4f724
#
_cell.length_a   1.000
_cell.length_b   1.000
_cell.length_c   1.000
_cell.angle_alpha   90.00
_cell.angle_beta   90.00
_cell.angle_gamma   90.00
#
_symmetry.space_group_name_H-M   'P 1'
#
loop_
_entity.id
_entity.type
_entity.pdbx_description
1 polymer ?
#
loop_
_entity_poly.entity_id
_entity_poly.type
_entity_poly.pdbx_seq_one_letter_code
_entity_poly.pdbx_strand_id
1 'polypeptide(L)'
;MDVKNIVVIGVGLMGNGIAQVSLMAGYNVTLVDIKQEYIDRAVENITGGLTKLESKGVLKAAEILPRMKTTLELESAVKDADLIIEAVVEDMDVKKDIFKTCDDNAPPHAVIASNTSTMSITEMATATNRPDKCIGMHFFNPAPLMRLIEVIAGEKSSEEAMKVGMKVSA
;
A
#
# COMPACT_ATOMS: atom_id res chain seq x y z
N MET A 1 -12.74 8.12 8.50
CA MET A 1 -13.02 7.05 7.52
C MET A 1 -12.60 5.70 8.09
N ASP A 2 -13.34 4.65 7.76
CA ASP A 2 -12.97 3.29 8.15
C ASP A 2 -12.33 2.59 6.95
N VAL A 3 -11.04 2.27 7.05
CA VAL A 3 -10.29 1.62 5.97
C VAL A 3 -10.59 0.12 6.02
N LYS A 4 -10.94 -0.45 4.87
CA LYS A 4 -11.17 -1.90 4.70
C LYS A 4 -10.33 -2.48 3.57
N ASN A 5 -10.17 -1.73 2.48
CA ASN A 5 -9.53 -2.17 1.25
C ASN A 5 -8.24 -1.38 1.01
N ILE A 6 -7.12 -2.06 1.05
CA ILE A 6 -5.80 -1.50 0.76
C ILE A 6 -5.31 -2.05 -0.58
N VAL A 7 -4.80 -1.18 -1.44
CA VAL A 7 -4.10 -1.57 -2.66
C VAL A 7 -2.62 -1.29 -2.48
N VAL A 8 -1.77 -2.27 -2.75
CA VAL A 8 -0.31 -2.13 -2.72
C VAL A 8 0.21 -2.24 -4.15
N ILE A 9 0.86 -1.18 -4.64
CA ILE A 9 1.39 -1.06 -5.99
C ILE A 9 2.91 -1.21 -5.94
N GLY A 10 3.42 -2.18 -6.71
CA GLY A 10 4.81 -2.61 -6.63
C GLY A 10 5.00 -3.64 -5.52
N VAL A 11 5.15 -4.92 -5.91
CA VAL A 11 5.26 -6.04 -4.96
C VAL A 11 6.70 -6.54 -4.79
N GLY A 12 7.66 -5.63 -4.94
CA GLY A 12 9.06 -5.87 -4.57
C GLY A 12 9.23 -6.12 -3.07
N LEU A 13 10.45 -5.97 -2.57
CA LEU A 13 10.79 -6.25 -1.16
C LEU A 13 9.87 -5.51 -0.18
N MET A 14 9.71 -4.18 -0.39
CA MET A 14 8.89 -3.36 0.51
C MET A 14 7.39 -3.63 0.33
N GLY A 15 6.88 -3.61 -0.90
CA GLY A 15 5.46 -3.82 -1.16
C GLY A 15 4.96 -5.20 -0.69
N ASN A 16 5.79 -6.23 -0.83
CA ASN A 16 5.53 -7.57 -0.29
C ASN A 16 5.34 -7.52 1.24
N GLY A 17 6.27 -6.91 1.96
CA GLY A 17 6.20 -6.77 3.41
C GLY A 17 5.02 -5.91 3.87
N ILE A 18 4.74 -4.79 3.17
CA ILE A 18 3.60 -3.90 3.44
C ILE A 18 2.29 -4.67 3.29
N ALA A 19 2.15 -5.44 2.20
CA ALA A 19 0.96 -6.27 1.97
C ALA A 19 0.77 -7.32 3.07
N GLN A 20 1.85 -8.00 3.48
CA GLN A 20 1.79 -8.99 4.55
C GLN A 20 1.31 -8.40 5.88
N VAL A 21 1.87 -7.26 6.32
CA VAL A 21 1.45 -6.64 7.58
C VAL A 21 0.02 -6.09 7.51
N SER A 22 -0.39 -5.55 6.37
CA SER A 22 -1.76 -5.09 6.14
C SER A 22 -2.78 -6.24 6.22
N LEU A 23 -2.46 -7.39 5.61
CA LEU A 23 -3.28 -8.61 5.74
C LEU A 23 -3.38 -9.09 7.18
N MET A 24 -2.26 -9.10 7.92
CA MET A 24 -2.21 -9.50 9.32
C MET A 24 -3.02 -8.54 10.21
N ALA A 25 -3.05 -7.27 9.88
CA ALA A 25 -3.87 -6.25 10.56
C ALA A 25 -5.39 -6.36 10.25
N GLY A 26 -5.78 -7.25 9.34
CA GLY A 26 -7.20 -7.55 9.06
C GLY A 26 -7.77 -6.88 7.83
N TYR A 27 -6.98 -6.14 7.05
CA TYR A 27 -7.42 -5.49 5.83
C TYR A 27 -7.56 -6.48 4.66
N ASN A 28 -8.44 -6.16 3.71
CA ASN A 28 -8.40 -6.75 2.38
C ASN A 28 -7.28 -6.09 1.60
N VAL A 29 -6.43 -6.86 0.95
CA VAL A 29 -5.26 -6.32 0.24
C VAL A 29 -5.25 -6.80 -1.20
N THR A 30 -5.17 -5.84 -2.14
CA THR A 30 -4.96 -6.13 -3.55
C THR A 30 -3.51 -5.78 -3.93
N LEU A 31 -2.79 -6.77 -4.43
CA LEU A 31 -1.43 -6.64 -4.95
C LEU A 31 -1.48 -6.27 -6.43
N VAL A 32 -0.73 -5.23 -6.81
CA VAL A 32 -0.61 -4.80 -8.21
C VAL A 32 0.86 -4.72 -8.60
N ASP A 33 1.21 -5.29 -9.74
CA ASP A 33 2.52 -5.12 -10.37
C ASP A 33 2.40 -5.25 -11.89
N ILE A 34 3.46 -4.90 -12.61
CA ILE A 34 3.50 -4.91 -14.08
C ILE A 34 3.76 -6.30 -14.69
N LYS A 35 4.19 -7.28 -13.88
CA LYS A 35 4.51 -8.64 -14.34
C LYS A 35 3.94 -9.70 -13.42
N GLN A 36 3.35 -10.73 -14.02
CA GLN A 36 2.79 -11.86 -13.29
C GLN A 36 3.85 -12.56 -12.43
N GLU A 37 5.08 -12.71 -12.90
CA GLU A 37 6.16 -13.34 -12.15
C GLU A 37 6.50 -12.64 -10.83
N TYR A 38 6.33 -11.30 -10.75
CA TYR A 38 6.54 -10.52 -9.52
C TYR A 38 5.40 -10.78 -8.54
N ILE A 39 4.17 -10.83 -9.04
CA ILE A 39 2.99 -11.17 -8.24
C ILE A 39 3.09 -12.58 -7.69
N ASP A 40 3.42 -13.58 -8.52
CA ASP A 40 3.55 -14.98 -8.10
C ASP A 40 4.59 -15.13 -6.99
N ARG A 41 5.75 -14.50 -7.14
CA ARG A 41 6.80 -14.47 -6.11
C ARG A 41 6.32 -13.80 -4.81
N ALA A 42 5.58 -12.70 -4.93
CA ALA A 42 5.04 -12.01 -3.75
C ALA A 42 4.02 -12.88 -3.01
N VAL A 43 3.13 -13.55 -3.73
CA VAL A 43 2.15 -14.49 -3.16
C VAL A 43 2.85 -15.64 -2.44
N GLU A 44 3.89 -16.24 -3.04
CA GLU A 44 4.68 -17.29 -2.40
C GLU A 44 5.34 -16.80 -1.10
N ASN A 45 5.97 -15.62 -1.13
CA ASN A 45 6.65 -15.04 0.02
C ASN A 45 5.67 -14.73 1.16
N ILE A 46 4.54 -14.08 0.86
CA ILE A 46 3.51 -13.75 1.85
C ILE A 46 2.93 -15.04 2.45
N THR A 47 2.56 -16.00 1.60
CA THR A 47 2.02 -17.29 2.05
C THR A 47 3.03 -18.02 2.94
N GLY A 48 4.30 -18.09 2.53
CA GLY A 48 5.36 -18.70 3.33
C GLY A 48 5.58 -17.99 4.67
N GLY A 49 5.54 -16.66 4.68
CA GLY A 49 5.64 -15.85 5.89
C GLY A 49 4.49 -16.11 6.87
N LEU A 50 3.26 -16.12 6.38
CA LEU A 50 2.06 -16.42 7.19
C LEU A 50 2.07 -17.85 7.71
N THR A 51 2.41 -18.83 6.89
CA THR A 51 2.53 -20.24 7.29
C THR A 51 3.58 -20.45 8.38
N LYS A 52 4.72 -19.74 8.29
CA LYS A 52 5.74 -19.75 9.34
C LYS A 52 5.26 -19.15 10.66
N LEU A 53 4.43 -18.13 10.63
CA LEU A 53 3.82 -17.56 11.84
C LEU A 53 2.74 -18.47 12.41
N GLU A 54 1.97 -19.16 11.55
CA GLU A 54 1.00 -20.16 11.96
C GLU A 54 1.67 -21.33 12.68
N SER A 55 2.79 -21.85 12.16
CA SER A 55 3.55 -22.92 12.82
C SER A 55 4.07 -22.55 14.22
N LYS A 56 4.17 -21.22 14.50
CA LYS A 56 4.53 -20.69 15.83
C LYS A 56 3.31 -20.37 16.70
N GLY A 57 2.10 -20.65 16.24
CA GLY A 57 0.86 -20.37 16.96
C GLY A 57 0.48 -18.88 17.03
N VAL A 58 1.05 -18.03 16.17
CA VAL A 58 0.82 -16.57 16.20
C VAL A 58 -0.51 -16.19 15.53
N LEU A 59 -0.87 -16.88 14.45
CA LEU A 59 -2.05 -16.59 13.63
C LEU A 59 -2.54 -17.85 12.91
N LYS A 60 -3.64 -17.73 12.17
CA LYS A 60 -4.15 -18.76 11.26
C LYS A 60 -4.11 -18.26 9.83
N ALA A 61 -3.20 -18.78 9.03
CA ALA A 61 -2.99 -18.36 7.64
C ALA A 61 -4.26 -18.54 6.78
N ALA A 62 -5.00 -19.61 7.01
CA ALA A 62 -6.26 -19.89 6.31
C ALA A 62 -7.36 -18.83 6.52
N GLU A 63 -7.32 -18.06 7.62
CA GLU A 63 -8.25 -16.96 7.87
C GLU A 63 -7.79 -15.64 7.24
N ILE A 64 -6.51 -15.52 6.87
CA ILE A 64 -5.88 -14.31 6.35
C ILE A 64 -5.79 -14.33 4.82
N LEU A 65 -5.29 -15.42 4.25
CA LEU A 65 -5.04 -15.56 2.81
C LEU A 65 -6.24 -15.24 1.90
N PRO A 66 -7.51 -15.56 2.26
CA PRO A 66 -8.65 -15.19 1.42
C PRO A 66 -8.88 -13.69 1.25
N ARG A 67 -8.24 -12.85 2.06
CA ARG A 67 -8.30 -11.38 1.95
C ARG A 67 -7.28 -10.81 0.95
N MET A 68 -6.39 -11.65 0.41
CA MET A 68 -5.41 -11.28 -0.59
C MET A 68 -5.98 -11.47 -2.00
N LYS A 69 -5.87 -10.42 -2.82
CA LYS A 69 -6.18 -10.44 -4.25
C LYS A 69 -4.98 -9.97 -5.04
N THR A 70 -4.92 -10.31 -6.31
CA THR A 70 -3.83 -9.91 -7.21
C THR A 70 -4.37 -9.51 -8.57
N THR A 71 -3.71 -8.56 -9.21
CA THR A 71 -4.03 -8.14 -10.58
C THR A 71 -2.84 -7.42 -11.23
N LEU A 72 -2.81 -7.40 -12.55
CA LEU A 72 -1.88 -6.57 -13.34
C LEU A 72 -2.51 -5.22 -13.75
N GLU A 73 -3.81 -5.04 -13.52
CA GLU A 73 -4.60 -3.91 -13.99
C GLU A 73 -4.79 -2.89 -12.87
N LEU A 74 -3.96 -1.83 -12.86
CA LEU A 74 -3.97 -0.79 -11.82
C LEU A 74 -5.33 -0.07 -11.74
N GLU A 75 -5.89 0.33 -12.88
CA GLU A 75 -7.14 1.08 -12.95
C GLU A 75 -8.31 0.32 -12.32
N SER A 76 -8.33 -1.00 -12.51
CA SER A 76 -9.38 -1.83 -11.90
C SER A 76 -9.15 -2.09 -10.41
N ALA A 77 -7.88 -2.21 -10.00
CA ALA A 77 -7.51 -2.49 -8.63
C ALA A 77 -7.92 -1.39 -7.65
N VAL A 78 -7.84 -0.13 -8.09
CA VAL A 78 -8.07 1.03 -7.20
C VAL A 78 -9.52 1.45 -7.08
N LYS A 79 -10.45 0.87 -7.87
CA LYS A 79 -11.87 1.29 -7.92
C LYS A 79 -12.60 1.22 -6.58
N ASP A 80 -12.22 0.29 -5.71
CA ASP A 80 -12.84 0.08 -4.40
C ASP A 80 -11.84 0.33 -3.25
N ALA A 81 -10.72 1.02 -3.53
CA ALA A 81 -9.68 1.26 -2.55
C ALA A 81 -10.08 2.36 -1.56
N ASP A 82 -9.77 2.15 -0.27
CA ASP A 82 -9.82 3.17 0.76
C ASP A 82 -8.43 3.81 0.96
N LEU A 83 -7.38 3.00 0.84
CA LEU A 83 -5.99 3.41 0.93
C LEU A 83 -5.18 2.73 -0.18
N ILE A 84 -4.36 3.50 -0.87
CA ILE A 84 -3.44 3.02 -1.90
C ILE A 84 -2.04 3.32 -1.43
N ILE A 85 -1.15 2.32 -1.42
CA ILE A 85 0.24 2.44 -1.01
C ILE A 85 1.14 2.08 -2.19
N GLU A 86 1.83 3.06 -2.74
CA GLU A 86 2.80 2.89 -3.80
C GLU A 86 4.17 2.53 -3.20
N ALA A 87 4.79 1.47 -3.72
CA ALA A 87 6.09 0.97 -3.31
C ALA A 87 6.92 0.48 -4.53
N VAL A 88 6.87 1.22 -5.64
CA VAL A 88 7.62 0.93 -6.87
C VAL A 88 9.04 1.52 -6.79
N VAL A 89 9.77 1.46 -7.90
CA VAL A 89 11.12 2.04 -8.03
C VAL A 89 11.13 3.53 -7.68
N GLU A 90 12.27 4.01 -7.16
CA GLU A 90 12.46 5.43 -6.80
C GLU A 90 12.71 6.29 -8.06
N ASP A 91 11.64 6.48 -8.83
CA ASP A 91 11.58 7.32 -10.02
C ASP A 91 10.35 8.24 -9.94
N MET A 92 10.58 9.56 -9.97
CA MET A 92 9.52 10.55 -9.76
C MET A 92 8.46 10.54 -10.85
N ASP A 93 8.86 10.34 -12.11
CA ASP A 93 7.92 10.34 -13.23
C ASP A 93 7.02 9.11 -13.15
N VAL A 94 7.60 7.93 -12.85
CA VAL A 94 6.83 6.70 -12.64
C VAL A 94 5.84 6.86 -11.48
N LYS A 95 6.25 7.45 -10.37
CA LYS A 95 5.38 7.68 -9.21
C LYS A 95 4.26 8.67 -9.52
N LYS A 96 4.55 9.75 -10.25
CA LYS A 96 3.56 10.73 -10.71
C LYS A 96 2.51 10.09 -11.62
N ASP A 97 2.93 9.24 -12.56
CA ASP A 97 2.00 8.52 -13.44
C ASP A 97 1.08 7.58 -12.66
N ILE A 98 1.62 6.89 -11.66
CA ILE A 98 0.83 6.05 -10.75
C ILE A 98 -0.16 6.89 -9.95
N PHE A 99 0.27 7.99 -9.35
CA PHE A 99 -0.58 8.90 -8.58
C PHE A 99 -1.71 9.45 -9.44
N LYS A 100 -1.41 9.87 -10.67
CA LYS A 100 -2.41 10.30 -11.64
C LYS A 100 -3.41 9.20 -11.97
N THR A 101 -2.95 8.00 -12.27
CA THR A 101 -3.82 6.86 -12.58
C THR A 101 -4.72 6.52 -11.39
N CYS A 102 -4.19 6.56 -10.16
CA CYS A 102 -4.97 6.38 -8.94
C CYS A 102 -6.01 7.49 -8.77
N ASP A 103 -5.64 8.75 -9.00
CA ASP A 103 -6.55 9.90 -8.93
C ASP A 103 -7.73 9.77 -9.90
N ASP A 104 -7.44 9.35 -11.13
CA ASP A 104 -8.45 9.23 -12.19
C ASP A 104 -9.45 8.06 -11.94
N ASN A 105 -9.06 7.02 -11.20
CA ASN A 105 -9.83 5.77 -11.09
C ASN A 105 -10.29 5.40 -9.69
N ALA A 106 -9.66 5.90 -8.63
CA ALA A 106 -10.03 5.57 -7.26
C ALA A 106 -11.22 6.39 -6.77
N PRO A 107 -11.98 5.91 -5.77
CA PRO A 107 -13.06 6.65 -5.15
C PRO A 107 -12.59 8.00 -4.60
N PRO A 108 -13.46 9.04 -4.53
CA PRO A 108 -13.07 10.37 -4.05
C PRO A 108 -12.54 10.40 -2.61
N HIS A 109 -12.89 9.42 -1.80
CA HIS A 109 -12.43 9.32 -0.40
C HIS A 109 -11.06 8.66 -0.26
N ALA A 110 -10.59 7.95 -1.29
CA ALA A 110 -9.35 7.17 -1.22
C ALA A 110 -8.13 8.06 -0.94
N VAL A 111 -7.30 7.62 -0.02
CA VAL A 111 -6.00 8.23 0.28
C VAL A 111 -4.92 7.54 -0.57
N ILE A 112 -4.05 8.33 -1.17
CA ILE A 112 -2.94 7.86 -1.99
C ILE A 112 -1.64 8.12 -1.22
N ALA A 113 -0.92 7.05 -0.90
CA ALA A 113 0.32 7.11 -0.14
C ALA A 113 1.51 6.60 -0.94
N SER A 114 2.69 7.18 -0.72
CA SER A 114 3.96 6.64 -1.22
C SER A 114 4.83 6.14 -0.07
N ASN A 115 5.49 4.99 -0.28
CA ASN A 115 6.46 4.43 0.65
C ASN A 115 7.87 5.01 0.45
N THR A 116 8.04 6.04 -0.37
CA THR A 116 9.35 6.65 -0.59
C THR A 116 10.00 7.10 0.70
N SER A 117 11.33 6.97 0.79
CA SER A 117 12.13 7.46 1.91
C SER A 117 12.67 8.88 1.70
N THR A 118 12.72 9.36 0.45
CA THR A 118 13.48 10.58 0.11
C THR A 118 12.77 11.53 -0.84
N MET A 119 11.78 11.07 -1.61
CA MET A 119 11.12 11.89 -2.62
C MET A 119 9.99 12.74 -2.03
N SER A 120 9.78 13.91 -2.63
CA SER A 120 8.77 14.88 -2.19
C SER A 120 7.34 14.37 -2.44
N ILE A 121 6.58 14.18 -1.38
CA ILE A 121 5.13 13.89 -1.46
C ILE A 121 4.40 15.05 -2.10
N THR A 122 4.79 16.30 -1.81
CA THR A 122 4.24 17.50 -2.41
C THR A 122 4.38 17.46 -3.93
N GLU A 123 5.54 17.05 -4.42
CA GLU A 123 5.79 16.97 -5.86
C GLU A 123 4.96 15.85 -6.52
N MET A 124 4.86 14.67 -5.92
CA MET A 124 3.98 13.58 -6.43
C MET A 124 2.52 14.03 -6.47
N ALA A 125 2.06 14.73 -5.44
CA ALA A 125 0.69 15.22 -5.35
C ALA A 125 0.31 16.22 -6.46
N THR A 126 1.29 16.89 -7.09
CA THR A 126 1.02 17.78 -8.24
C THR A 126 0.46 17.06 -9.45
N ALA A 127 0.64 15.75 -9.55
CA ALA A 127 0.08 14.94 -10.62
C ALA A 127 -1.42 14.61 -10.42
N THR A 128 -2.00 14.99 -9.29
CA THR A 128 -3.39 14.68 -8.92
C THR A 128 -4.26 15.93 -8.80
N ASN A 129 -5.58 15.77 -8.90
CA ASN A 129 -6.57 16.81 -8.61
C ASN A 129 -6.98 16.80 -7.12
N ARG A 130 -6.48 15.85 -6.32
CA ARG A 130 -6.73 15.71 -4.87
C ARG A 130 -5.44 15.68 -4.04
N PRO A 131 -4.59 16.74 -4.11
CA PRO A 131 -3.35 16.77 -3.36
C PRO A 131 -3.54 16.72 -1.84
N ASP A 132 -4.74 17.05 -1.35
CA ASP A 132 -5.16 16.93 0.04
C ASP A 132 -5.34 15.45 0.50
N LYS A 133 -5.46 14.50 -0.43
CA LYS A 133 -5.53 13.07 -0.17
C LYS A 133 -4.20 12.33 -0.37
N CYS A 134 -3.11 13.05 -0.67
CA CYS A 134 -1.79 12.47 -0.89
C CYS A 134 -0.93 12.59 0.36
N ILE A 135 -0.32 11.48 0.81
CA ILE A 135 0.56 11.40 1.99
C ILE A 135 1.78 10.51 1.72
N GLY A 136 2.77 10.55 2.59
CA GLY A 136 3.80 9.53 2.69
C GLY A 136 3.44 8.51 3.78
N MET A 137 3.72 7.23 3.53
CA MET A 137 3.69 6.16 4.54
C MET A 137 4.97 5.35 4.40
N HIS A 138 6.00 5.76 5.12
CA HIS A 138 7.33 5.15 5.03
C HIS A 138 7.45 3.99 6.01
N PHE A 139 7.48 2.78 5.49
CA PHE A 139 7.71 1.54 6.22
C PHE A 139 9.20 1.23 6.27
N PHE A 140 9.67 0.69 7.39
CA PHE A 140 11.06 0.28 7.55
C PHE A 140 11.26 -1.18 7.20
N ASN A 141 12.39 -1.49 6.58
CA ASN A 141 12.76 -2.84 6.16
C ASN A 141 13.37 -3.65 7.33
N PRO A 142 12.92 -4.88 7.59
CA PRO A 142 11.80 -5.60 6.98
C PRO A 142 10.45 -5.19 7.60
N ALA A 143 9.48 -4.80 6.77
CA ALA A 143 8.18 -4.31 7.26
C ALA A 143 7.47 -5.26 8.27
N PRO A 144 7.51 -6.60 8.12
CA PRO A 144 6.90 -7.50 9.11
C PRO A 144 7.57 -7.54 10.48
N LEU A 145 8.76 -6.97 10.63
CA LEU A 145 9.51 -6.96 11.90
C LEU A 145 9.63 -5.57 12.52
N MET A 146 9.63 -4.54 11.68
CA MET A 146 9.77 -3.16 12.13
C MET A 146 8.42 -2.59 12.56
N ARG A 147 8.35 -2.14 13.82
CA ARG A 147 7.11 -1.59 14.41
C ARG A 147 6.99 -0.07 14.26
N LEU A 148 7.56 0.46 13.18
CA LEU A 148 7.56 1.89 12.91
C LEU A 148 7.11 2.16 11.49
N ILE A 149 6.14 3.05 11.34
CA ILE A 149 5.70 3.61 10.08
C ILE A 149 5.66 5.12 10.26
N GLU A 150 6.42 5.85 9.45
CA GLU A 150 6.34 7.31 9.41
C GLU A 150 5.21 7.75 8.51
N VAL A 151 4.32 8.58 9.02
CA VAL A 151 3.25 9.21 8.23
C VAL A 151 3.65 10.64 7.94
N ILE A 152 3.82 10.96 6.67
CA ILE A 152 4.46 12.20 6.19
C ILE A 152 3.44 13.04 5.44
N ALA A 153 3.28 14.29 5.86
CA ALA A 153 2.45 15.25 5.15
C ALA A 153 3.21 15.88 3.96
N GLY A 154 2.57 15.93 2.80
CA GLY A 154 2.92 16.92 1.77
C GLY A 154 2.33 18.28 2.14
N GLU A 155 2.67 19.32 1.37
CA GLU A 155 2.24 20.70 1.65
C GLU A 155 0.72 20.87 1.74
N LYS A 156 -0.04 20.10 0.96
CA LYS A 156 -1.50 20.17 0.89
C LYS A 156 -2.21 19.00 1.54
N SER A 157 -1.49 18.06 2.16
CA SER A 157 -2.11 16.90 2.82
C SER A 157 -3.09 17.35 3.91
N SER A 158 -4.32 16.83 3.86
CA SER A 158 -5.33 17.16 4.85
C SER A 158 -5.12 16.39 6.16
N GLU A 159 -5.62 16.95 7.26
CA GLU A 159 -5.66 16.23 8.55
C GLU A 159 -6.42 14.91 8.45
N GLU A 160 -7.46 14.85 7.61
CA GLU A 160 -8.23 13.62 7.40
C GLU A 160 -7.36 12.53 6.77
N ALA A 161 -6.60 12.85 5.71
CA ALA A 161 -5.69 11.91 5.08
C ALA A 161 -4.59 11.45 6.05
N MET A 162 -4.02 12.37 6.83
CA MET A 162 -3.04 12.05 7.86
C MET A 162 -3.62 11.11 8.94
N LYS A 163 -4.85 11.35 9.40
CA LYS A 163 -5.54 10.47 10.36
C LYS A 163 -5.77 9.06 9.80
N VAL A 164 -6.03 8.93 8.50
CA VAL A 164 -6.14 7.62 7.84
C VAL A 164 -4.79 6.89 7.89
N GLY A 165 -3.71 7.54 7.48
CA GLY A 165 -2.36 6.96 7.57
C GLY A 165 -1.99 6.55 8.99
N MET A 166 -2.20 7.41 9.97
CA MET A 166 -1.92 7.14 11.39
C MET A 166 -2.75 5.98 11.94
N LYS A 167 -4.05 5.89 11.59
CA LYS A 167 -4.92 4.79 12.02
C LYS A 167 -4.47 3.44 11.48
N VAL A 168 -4.03 3.39 10.23
CA VAL A 168 -3.54 2.16 9.59
C VAL A 168 -2.14 1.78 10.13
N SER A 169 -1.37 2.75 10.60
CA SER A 169 -0.02 2.54 11.17
C SER A 169 -0.04 2.08 12.64
N ALA A 170 -1.17 2.18 13.34
CA ALA A 170 -1.32 1.82 14.77
C ALA A 170 -1.55 0.32 14.95
#